data_5bb1bc2d2d1f756a6b9486d9460cbda3
#
_entry.id   5bb1bc2d2d1f756a6b9486d9460cbda3
#
_cell.length_a   1.000
_cell.length_b   1.000
_cell.length_c   1.000
_cell.angle_alpha   90.00
_cell.angle_beta   90.00
_cell.angle_gamma   90.00
#
_symmetry.space_group_name_H-M   'P 1'
#
loop_
_entity.id
_entity.type
_entity.pdbx_description
1 polymer ?
#
loop_
_entity_poly.entity_id
_entity_poly.type
_entity_poly.pdbx_seq_one_letter_code
_entity_poly.pdbx_strand_id
1 'polypeptide(L)'
;ELPQSAAGRTIMTTEPKFVPSNAAKIQIDDFSANVRLVDCVGYVIPNAKGYEDENGPRMVKTPWYDEEIPFIEAAEVGTEKVIKDHSTIGIVVTTDGSIGELNRVDYVEAENRVVTELKEIGKPFIVLLNSTHPMLPETERLAEKMQEEYDVPVLPISVENMTERDIYNILGEALYEFPVLEVNVDMPEWIACLSANHWLKKIYVDKIRESVI
;
A
#
# COMPACT_ATOMS: atom_id res chain seq x y z
N GLU A 1 -1.45 -4.91 21.86
CA GLU A 1 -2.19 -3.66 22.07
C GLU A 1 -1.92 -2.74 20.89
N LEU A 2 -2.97 -2.29 20.22
CA LEU A 2 -2.83 -1.25 19.20
C LEU A 2 -2.41 0.05 19.88
N PRO A 3 -1.57 0.89 19.26
CA PRO A 3 -1.26 2.19 19.81
C PRO A 3 -2.55 3.00 19.99
N GLN A 4 -2.71 3.65 21.12
CA GLN A 4 -3.85 4.52 21.33
C GLN A 4 -3.81 5.63 20.30
N SER A 5 -4.87 5.80 19.53
CA SER A 5 -4.99 6.90 18.59
C SER A 5 -5.05 8.20 19.37
N ALA A 6 -4.03 9.02 19.23
CA ALA A 6 -4.13 10.42 19.65
C ALA A 6 -4.83 11.16 18.51
N ALA A 7 -6.11 11.41 18.64
CA ALA A 7 -6.98 12.30 17.85
C ALA A 7 -6.36 12.97 16.58
N GLY A 8 -5.71 12.19 15.72
CA GLY A 8 -5.19 12.62 14.43
C GLY A 8 -4.08 13.68 14.40
N ARG A 9 -3.44 14.00 15.54
CA ARG A 9 -2.46 15.09 15.62
C ARG A 9 -1.13 14.74 16.29
N THR A 10 -1.08 13.69 17.10
CA THR A 10 0.12 13.38 17.89
C THR A 10 0.65 12.02 17.49
N ILE A 11 1.88 11.97 17.02
CA ILE A 11 2.57 10.74 16.70
C ILE A 11 3.12 10.15 17.99
N MET A 12 2.73 8.91 18.32
CA MET A 12 2.99 8.30 19.63
C MET A 12 3.99 7.16 19.62
N THR A 13 4.26 6.54 18.46
CA THR A 13 5.15 5.35 18.37
C THR A 13 6.20 5.51 17.30
N THR A 14 7.37 4.94 17.52
CA THR A 14 8.50 4.90 16.58
C THR A 14 8.82 3.47 16.14
N GLU A 15 8.15 2.46 16.73
CA GLU A 15 8.44 1.05 16.44
C GLU A 15 7.42 0.45 15.48
N PRO A 16 7.88 -0.28 14.45
CA PRO A 16 6.98 -1.07 13.58
C PRO A 16 6.24 -2.12 14.39
N LYS A 17 4.92 -2.25 14.14
CA LYS A 17 4.09 -3.27 14.79
C LYS A 17 3.53 -4.23 13.76
N PHE A 18 3.68 -5.52 14.04
CA PHE A 18 3.13 -6.59 13.22
C PHE A 18 1.79 -7.07 13.78
N VAL A 19 0.74 -7.02 12.97
CA VAL A 19 -0.62 -7.38 13.35
C VAL A 19 -1.25 -8.27 12.27
N PRO A 20 -1.79 -9.44 12.63
CA PRO A 20 -1.63 -10.14 13.89
C PRO A 20 -0.21 -10.69 14.06
N SER A 21 0.20 -11.09 15.25
CA SER A 21 1.52 -11.68 15.52
C SER A 21 1.78 -12.94 14.68
N ASN A 22 0.75 -13.76 14.49
CA ASN A 22 0.75 -14.86 13.51
C ASN A 22 -0.07 -14.43 12.29
N ALA A 23 0.44 -14.71 11.09
CA ALA A 23 -0.26 -14.35 9.86
C ALA A 23 -1.69 -14.93 9.81
N ALA A 24 -2.64 -14.10 9.43
CA ALA A 24 -4.01 -14.52 9.20
C ALA A 24 -4.15 -15.14 7.81
N LYS A 25 -4.79 -16.30 7.74
CA LYS A 25 -5.12 -16.89 6.44
C LYS A 25 -6.40 -16.26 5.90
N ILE A 26 -6.31 -15.69 4.72
CA ILE A 26 -7.46 -15.11 4.01
C ILE A 26 -7.71 -15.89 2.72
N GLN A 27 -8.96 -15.90 2.28
CA GLN A 27 -9.38 -16.46 0.99
C GLN A 27 -9.99 -15.32 0.17
N ILE A 28 -9.44 -15.09 -1.02
CA ILE A 28 -9.96 -14.10 -1.99
C ILE A 28 -10.21 -14.89 -3.26
N ASP A 29 -11.47 -15.07 -3.63
CA ASP A 29 -11.90 -15.93 -4.73
C ASP A 29 -11.25 -17.33 -4.65
N ASP A 30 -10.51 -17.74 -5.68
CA ASP A 30 -9.79 -19.02 -5.74
C ASP A 30 -8.38 -18.95 -5.14
N PHE A 31 -7.97 -17.79 -4.64
CA PHE A 31 -6.64 -17.56 -4.08
C PHE A 31 -6.67 -17.52 -2.54
N SER A 32 -5.69 -18.16 -1.91
CA SER A 32 -5.50 -18.06 -0.46
C SER A 32 -4.12 -17.49 -0.11
N ALA A 33 -4.11 -16.51 0.77
CA ALA A 33 -2.90 -15.85 1.23
C ALA A 33 -2.77 -15.86 2.75
N ASN A 34 -1.54 -15.81 3.23
CA ASN A 34 -1.25 -15.51 4.63
C ASN A 34 -0.86 -14.04 4.74
N VAL A 35 -1.68 -13.27 5.43
CA VAL A 35 -1.53 -11.80 5.53
C VAL A 35 -1.13 -11.41 6.94
N ARG A 36 -0.18 -10.50 7.03
CA ARG A 36 0.22 -9.82 8.25
C ARG A 36 0.48 -8.36 7.92
N LEU A 37 -0.15 -7.47 8.64
CA LEU A 37 0.04 -6.04 8.48
C LEU A 37 1.25 -5.57 9.30
N VAL A 38 1.97 -4.62 8.76
CA VAL A 38 3.03 -3.90 9.47
C VAL A 38 2.64 -2.43 9.46
N ASP A 39 2.47 -1.87 10.66
CA ASP A 39 2.27 -0.44 10.83
C ASP A 39 3.60 0.25 11.05
N CYS A 40 3.81 1.38 10.40
CA CYS A 40 4.98 2.25 10.59
C CYS A 40 4.53 3.71 10.72
N VAL A 41 5.43 4.55 11.17
CA VAL A 41 5.13 5.96 11.45
C VAL A 41 4.77 6.73 10.18
N GLY A 42 5.38 6.38 9.06
CA GLY A 42 5.29 7.17 7.83
C GLY A 42 6.20 8.41 7.88
N TYR A 43 6.06 9.27 6.89
CA TYR A 43 6.78 10.55 6.84
C TYR A 43 6.03 11.63 7.59
N VAL A 44 6.78 12.52 8.23
CA VAL A 44 6.19 13.62 9.00
C VAL A 44 5.55 14.62 8.02
N ILE A 45 4.32 15.00 8.35
CA ILE A 45 3.53 15.95 7.58
C ILE A 45 3.76 17.35 8.16
N PRO A 46 3.96 18.38 7.33
CA PRO A 46 4.01 19.76 7.81
C PRO A 46 2.79 20.09 8.69
N ASN A 47 3.00 20.84 9.75
CA ASN A 47 1.98 21.21 10.74
C ASN A 47 1.43 20.05 11.62
N ALA A 48 1.91 18.82 11.47
CA ALA A 48 1.65 17.77 12.45
C ALA A 48 2.25 18.15 13.82
N LYS A 49 1.73 17.55 14.88
CA LYS A 49 2.23 17.79 16.26
C LYS A 49 2.90 16.53 16.81
N GLY A 50 3.84 16.72 17.74
CA GLY A 50 4.43 15.62 18.51
C GLY A 50 5.82 15.18 18.04
N TYR A 51 6.39 15.85 17.05
CA TYR A 51 7.79 15.67 16.64
C TYR A 51 8.74 16.68 17.30
N GLU A 52 8.19 17.69 17.99
CA GLU A 52 8.91 18.66 18.81
C GLU A 52 8.35 18.68 20.23
N ASP A 53 9.17 19.00 21.20
CA ASP A 53 8.83 19.27 22.59
C ASP A 53 9.26 20.69 23.02
N GLU A 54 9.07 21.03 24.29
CA GLU A 54 9.41 22.36 24.81
C GLU A 54 10.93 22.71 24.69
N ASN A 55 11.78 21.71 24.48
CA ASN A 55 13.24 21.85 24.42
C ASN A 55 13.79 21.74 22.98
N GLY A 56 12.95 21.52 21.99
CA GLY A 56 13.34 21.35 20.58
C GLY A 56 12.88 20.04 19.96
N PRO A 57 13.62 19.49 18.98
CA PRO A 57 13.24 18.21 18.36
C PRO A 57 13.12 17.09 19.38
N ARG A 58 12.00 16.38 19.37
CA ARG A 58 11.76 15.22 20.23
C ARG A 58 12.78 14.13 19.92
N MET A 59 13.59 13.75 20.92
CA MET A 59 14.58 12.68 20.80
C MET A 59 13.95 11.33 21.16
N VAL A 60 14.29 10.28 20.41
CA VAL A 60 13.72 8.94 20.59
C VAL A 60 14.79 7.87 20.42
N LYS A 61 14.63 6.76 21.16
CA LYS A 61 15.41 5.53 20.96
C LYS A 61 14.78 4.69 19.85
N THR A 62 15.63 4.10 19.02
CA THR A 62 15.21 3.17 17.95
C THR A 62 16.03 1.88 18.03
N PRO A 63 15.53 0.76 17.48
CA PRO A 63 16.30 -0.48 17.44
C PRO A 63 17.55 -0.42 16.53
N TRP A 64 17.69 0.63 15.74
CA TRP A 64 18.73 0.74 14.70
C TRP A 64 19.93 1.61 15.09
N TYR A 65 19.79 2.40 16.16
CA TYR A 65 20.84 3.30 16.64
C TYR A 65 21.05 3.12 18.14
N ASP A 66 22.29 3.15 18.59
CA ASP A 66 22.63 3.05 20.01
C ASP A 66 22.31 4.34 20.77
N GLU A 67 22.33 5.48 20.07
CA GLU A 67 22.06 6.81 20.64
C GLU A 67 20.60 7.25 20.26
N GLU A 68 20.09 8.20 21.04
CA GLU A 68 18.83 8.84 20.74
C GLU A 68 18.99 9.76 19.52
N ILE A 69 18.05 9.66 18.59
CA ILE A 69 18.00 10.47 17.37
C ILE A 69 16.70 11.29 17.31
N PRO A 70 16.66 12.38 16.51
CA PRO A 70 15.43 13.14 16.32
C PRO A 70 14.29 12.25 15.82
N PHE A 71 13.07 12.49 16.33
CA PHE A 71 11.88 11.72 15.95
C PHE A 71 11.66 11.67 14.43
N ILE A 72 11.87 12.78 13.73
CA ILE A 72 11.71 12.85 12.27
C ILE A 72 12.64 11.85 11.58
N GLU A 73 13.91 11.84 11.96
CA GLU A 73 14.91 10.91 11.41
C GLU A 73 14.56 9.46 11.75
N ALA A 74 14.11 9.20 12.98
CA ALA A 74 13.64 7.87 13.40
C ALA A 74 12.44 7.39 12.58
N ALA A 75 11.48 8.28 12.29
CA ALA A 75 10.32 7.99 11.47
C ALA A 75 10.70 7.65 10.02
N GLU A 76 11.62 8.42 9.45
CA GLU A 76 12.12 8.20 8.08
C GLU A 76 12.84 6.85 7.96
N VAL A 77 13.84 6.60 8.82
CA VAL A 77 14.59 5.34 8.83
C VAL A 77 13.68 4.14 9.09
N GLY A 78 12.76 4.27 10.05
CA GLY A 78 11.82 3.21 10.37
C GLY A 78 10.90 2.88 9.21
N THR A 79 10.37 3.89 8.53
CA THR A 79 9.51 3.74 7.35
C THR A 79 10.27 3.10 6.21
N GLU A 80 11.46 3.58 5.88
CA GLU A 80 12.31 3.02 4.84
C GLU A 80 12.63 1.54 5.09
N LYS A 81 12.99 1.17 6.32
CA LYS A 81 13.26 -0.23 6.69
C LYS A 81 12.02 -1.12 6.59
N VAL A 82 10.86 -0.64 7.02
CA VAL A 82 9.60 -1.38 6.85
C VAL A 82 9.32 -1.61 5.37
N ILE A 83 9.45 -0.58 4.56
CA ILE A 83 9.24 -0.69 3.11
C ILE A 83 10.22 -1.69 2.50
N LYS A 84 11.52 -1.57 2.75
CA LYS A 84 12.55 -2.39 2.12
C LYS A 84 12.58 -3.82 2.63
N ASP A 85 12.60 -4.01 3.94
CA ASP A 85 13.00 -5.27 4.57
C ASP A 85 11.81 -6.10 5.05
N HIS A 86 10.66 -5.47 5.35
CA HIS A 86 9.56 -6.13 6.06
C HIS A 86 8.25 -6.20 5.29
N SER A 87 8.08 -5.43 4.23
CA SER A 87 6.85 -5.45 3.42
C SER A 87 7.03 -6.20 2.11
N THR A 88 6.00 -6.90 1.68
CA THR A 88 5.90 -7.50 0.33
C THR A 88 5.13 -6.58 -0.60
N ILE A 89 4.13 -5.89 -0.06
CA ILE A 89 3.29 -4.93 -0.77
C ILE A 89 3.08 -3.70 0.12
N GLY A 90 2.96 -2.53 -0.48
CA GLY A 90 2.66 -1.27 0.20
C GLY A 90 1.17 -0.94 0.16
N ILE A 91 0.66 -0.39 1.26
CA ILE A 91 -0.63 0.28 1.29
C ILE A 91 -0.37 1.70 1.79
N VAL A 92 -0.39 2.66 0.88
CA VAL A 92 -0.23 4.07 1.21
C VAL A 92 -1.58 4.62 1.64
N VAL A 93 -1.66 5.17 2.85
CA VAL A 93 -2.90 5.77 3.36
C VAL A 93 -2.74 7.27 3.39
N THR A 94 -3.60 7.97 2.67
CA THR A 94 -3.70 9.43 2.66
C THR A 94 -5.14 9.88 2.85
N THR A 95 -5.42 11.18 2.78
CA THR A 95 -6.77 11.72 2.98
C THR A 95 -7.09 12.83 1.99
N ASP A 96 -8.37 13.03 1.74
CA ASP A 96 -8.89 14.19 0.99
C ASP A 96 -8.93 15.48 1.83
N GLY A 97 -8.47 15.44 3.09
CA GLY A 97 -8.50 16.55 4.03
C GLY A 97 -9.76 16.60 4.90
N SER A 98 -10.69 15.66 4.74
CA SER A 98 -11.90 15.57 5.59
C SER A 98 -11.63 14.86 6.92
N ILE A 99 -10.46 14.28 7.09
CA ILE A 99 -10.05 13.55 8.29
C ILE A 99 -9.05 14.39 9.08
N GLY A 100 -9.32 14.57 10.37
CA GLY A 100 -8.44 15.33 11.26
C GLY A 100 -8.56 16.85 11.07
N GLU A 101 -7.47 17.55 11.36
CA GLU A 101 -7.45 19.03 11.35
C GLU A 101 -6.46 19.63 10.33
N LEU A 102 -5.74 18.75 9.60
CA LEU A 102 -4.81 19.15 8.55
C LEU A 102 -5.54 19.17 7.20
N ASN A 103 -5.17 20.13 6.35
CA ASN A 103 -5.73 20.23 5.01
C ASN A 103 -5.09 19.21 4.06
N ARG A 104 -5.79 18.89 2.96
CA ARG A 104 -5.27 18.00 1.91
C ARG A 104 -3.87 18.39 1.44
N VAL A 105 -3.60 19.69 1.30
CA VAL A 105 -2.31 20.20 0.81
C VAL A 105 -1.14 19.82 1.72
N ASP A 106 -1.36 19.70 3.02
CA ASP A 106 -0.31 19.34 3.99
C ASP A 106 0.19 17.90 3.81
N TYR A 107 -0.60 17.01 3.19
CA TYR A 107 -0.26 15.62 2.97
C TYR A 107 0.52 15.36 1.67
N VAL A 108 0.39 16.26 0.66
CA VAL A 108 0.88 16.00 -0.70
C VAL A 108 2.38 15.74 -0.77
N GLU A 109 3.18 16.47 -0.01
CA GLU A 109 4.64 16.33 -0.01
C GLU A 109 5.06 14.95 0.52
N ALA A 110 4.54 14.55 1.69
CA ALA A 110 4.83 13.26 2.30
C ALA A 110 4.32 12.10 1.44
N GLU A 111 3.14 12.25 0.84
CA GLU A 111 2.52 11.29 -0.08
C GLU A 111 3.40 11.07 -1.32
N ASN A 112 3.81 12.14 -1.99
CA ASN A 112 4.69 12.07 -3.17
C ASN A 112 6.03 11.39 -2.84
N ARG A 113 6.56 11.65 -1.66
CA ARG A 113 7.79 11.01 -1.20
C ARG A 113 7.63 9.49 -1.05
N VAL A 114 6.58 9.03 -0.35
CA VAL A 114 6.29 7.60 -0.19
C VAL A 114 6.09 6.92 -1.55
N VAL A 115 5.28 7.53 -2.42
CA VAL A 115 5.01 6.98 -3.76
C VAL A 115 6.30 6.85 -4.57
N THR A 116 7.15 7.87 -4.54
CA THR A 116 8.44 7.86 -5.24
C THR A 116 9.34 6.75 -4.73
N GLU A 117 9.48 6.61 -3.41
CA GLU A 117 10.31 5.58 -2.80
C GLU A 117 9.81 4.16 -3.11
N LEU A 118 8.49 3.91 -3.05
CA LEU A 118 7.92 2.62 -3.40
C LEU A 118 8.18 2.25 -4.87
N LYS A 119 8.08 3.22 -5.78
CA LYS A 119 8.41 3.05 -7.20
C LYS A 119 9.89 2.77 -7.43
N GLU A 120 10.78 3.50 -6.77
CA GLU A 120 12.23 3.31 -6.88
C GLU A 120 12.69 1.93 -6.37
N ILE A 121 12.05 1.43 -5.31
CA ILE A 121 12.32 0.10 -4.77
C ILE A 121 11.68 -1.00 -5.63
N GLY A 122 10.72 -0.66 -6.50
CA GLY A 122 9.97 -1.62 -7.32
C GLY A 122 9.00 -2.47 -6.50
N LYS A 123 8.51 -1.97 -5.37
CA LYS A 123 7.48 -2.64 -4.57
C LYS A 123 6.10 -2.36 -5.15
N PRO A 124 5.26 -3.39 -5.34
CA PRO A 124 3.87 -3.17 -5.69
C PRO A 124 3.15 -2.46 -4.54
N PHE A 125 2.27 -1.52 -4.86
CA PHE A 125 1.50 -0.79 -3.85
C PHE A 125 0.22 -0.22 -4.42
N ILE A 126 -0.71 0.08 -3.52
CA ILE A 126 -1.94 0.81 -3.80
C ILE A 126 -2.06 2.01 -2.86
N VAL A 127 -2.92 2.96 -3.21
CA VAL A 127 -3.21 4.13 -2.38
C VAL A 127 -4.65 4.07 -1.86
N LEU A 128 -4.84 4.25 -0.57
CA LEU A 128 -6.15 4.44 0.05
C LEU A 128 -6.37 5.92 0.34
N LEU A 129 -7.35 6.51 -0.32
CA LEU A 129 -7.79 7.88 -0.08
C LEU A 129 -8.87 7.87 1.01
N ASN A 130 -8.46 8.06 2.27
CA ASN A 130 -9.39 8.06 3.40
C ASN A 130 -10.23 9.35 3.43
N SER A 131 -11.53 9.20 3.41
CA SER A 131 -12.50 10.27 3.39
C SER A 131 -13.67 9.96 4.32
N THR A 132 -14.26 11.00 4.92
CA THR A 132 -15.54 10.87 5.63
C THR A 132 -16.70 10.59 4.66
N HIS A 133 -16.53 10.94 3.37
CA HIS A 133 -17.54 10.78 2.33
C HIS A 133 -16.92 10.27 1.02
N PRO A 134 -16.46 9.01 0.97
CA PRO A 134 -15.69 8.47 -0.16
C PRO A 134 -16.46 8.44 -1.48
N MET A 135 -17.80 8.42 -1.42
CA MET A 135 -18.68 8.37 -2.61
C MET A 135 -19.07 9.75 -3.15
N LEU A 136 -18.52 10.84 -2.62
CA LEU A 136 -18.77 12.16 -3.18
C LEU A 136 -18.03 12.33 -4.51
N PRO A 137 -18.65 12.95 -5.52
CA PRO A 137 -18.01 13.18 -6.82
C PRO A 137 -16.68 13.94 -6.76
N GLU A 138 -16.47 14.73 -5.72
CA GLU A 138 -15.21 15.46 -5.48
C GLU A 138 -14.10 14.51 -5.04
N THR A 139 -14.41 13.57 -4.14
CA THR A 139 -13.46 12.56 -3.66
C THR A 139 -13.13 11.56 -4.77
N GLU A 140 -14.13 11.13 -5.55
CA GLU A 140 -13.91 10.25 -6.70
C GLU A 140 -13.00 10.90 -7.76
N ARG A 141 -13.24 12.15 -8.12
CA ARG A 141 -12.37 12.89 -9.07
C ARG A 141 -10.95 13.08 -8.52
N LEU A 142 -10.80 13.29 -7.23
CA LEU A 142 -9.48 13.37 -6.61
C LEU A 142 -8.75 12.03 -6.71
N ALA A 143 -9.44 10.92 -6.42
CA ALA A 143 -8.88 9.58 -6.55
C ALA A 143 -8.48 9.26 -8.00
N GLU A 144 -9.34 9.56 -8.98
CA GLU A 144 -9.04 9.41 -10.41
C GLU A 144 -7.79 10.20 -10.83
N LYS A 145 -7.71 11.47 -10.41
CA LYS A 145 -6.54 12.32 -10.69
C LYS A 145 -5.25 11.74 -10.07
N MET A 146 -5.33 11.28 -8.82
CA MET A 146 -4.19 10.67 -8.14
C MET A 146 -3.78 9.36 -8.82
N GLN A 147 -4.74 8.55 -9.28
CA GLN A 147 -4.48 7.32 -10.02
C GLN A 147 -3.75 7.60 -11.34
N GLU A 148 -4.17 8.62 -12.08
CA GLU A 148 -3.48 9.06 -13.31
C GLU A 148 -2.06 9.57 -13.01
N GLU A 149 -1.86 10.32 -11.92
CA GLU A 149 -0.57 10.90 -11.54
C GLU A 149 0.41 9.84 -11.03
N TYR A 150 -0.09 8.91 -10.23
CA TYR A 150 0.73 7.87 -9.59
C TYR A 150 0.82 6.57 -10.40
N ASP A 151 -0.01 6.39 -11.41
CA ASP A 151 -0.06 5.16 -12.20
C ASP A 151 -0.17 3.89 -11.33
N VAL A 152 -1.02 3.96 -10.31
CA VAL A 152 -1.36 2.86 -9.39
C VAL A 152 -2.80 3.02 -8.92
N PRO A 153 -3.48 1.94 -8.49
CA PRO A 153 -4.84 2.03 -7.97
C PRO A 153 -4.96 2.99 -6.78
N VAL A 154 -5.96 3.86 -6.83
CA VAL A 154 -6.32 4.77 -5.73
C VAL A 154 -7.76 4.52 -5.34
N LEU A 155 -7.96 3.99 -4.13
CA LEU A 155 -9.28 3.58 -3.63
C LEU A 155 -9.81 4.61 -2.63
N PRO A 156 -10.88 5.34 -2.94
CA PRO A 156 -11.56 6.19 -1.97
C PRO A 156 -12.34 5.33 -0.98
N ILE A 157 -12.04 5.45 0.30
CA ILE A 157 -12.65 4.66 1.37
C ILE A 157 -12.93 5.50 2.62
N SER A 158 -13.81 5.00 3.49
CA SER A 158 -13.91 5.48 4.87
C SER A 158 -13.33 4.44 5.81
N VAL A 159 -12.12 4.67 6.31
CA VAL A 159 -11.45 3.74 7.23
C VAL A 159 -12.27 3.51 8.50
N GLU A 160 -12.95 4.54 9.00
CA GLU A 160 -13.80 4.45 10.19
C GLU A 160 -14.99 3.51 9.99
N ASN A 161 -15.57 3.48 8.78
CA ASN A 161 -16.74 2.68 8.43
C ASN A 161 -16.41 1.48 7.55
N MET A 162 -15.15 1.07 7.52
CA MET A 162 -14.67 -0.03 6.68
C MET A 162 -15.36 -1.34 7.04
N THR A 163 -15.85 -2.02 6.03
CA THR A 163 -16.46 -3.34 6.13
C THR A 163 -15.48 -4.46 5.77
N GLU A 164 -15.84 -5.70 6.09
CA GLU A 164 -15.07 -6.87 5.65
C GLU A 164 -14.93 -6.92 4.11
N ARG A 165 -15.97 -6.53 3.39
CA ARG A 165 -15.95 -6.46 1.92
C ARG A 165 -14.91 -5.46 1.40
N ASP A 166 -14.79 -4.30 2.06
CA ASP A 166 -13.81 -3.29 1.69
C ASP A 166 -12.39 -3.81 1.90
N ILE A 167 -12.16 -4.54 2.98
CA ILE A 167 -10.86 -5.19 3.24
C ILE A 167 -10.52 -6.21 2.14
N TYR A 168 -11.47 -7.04 1.73
CA TYR A 168 -11.26 -7.99 0.63
C TYR A 168 -10.98 -7.27 -0.70
N ASN A 169 -11.68 -6.19 -0.99
CA ASN A 169 -11.43 -5.38 -2.19
C ASN A 169 -10.03 -4.77 -2.17
N ILE A 170 -9.63 -4.14 -1.06
CA ILE A 170 -8.29 -3.56 -0.87
C ILE A 170 -7.20 -4.61 -1.09
N LEU A 171 -7.35 -5.78 -0.47
CA LEU A 171 -6.37 -6.86 -0.60
C LEU A 171 -6.38 -7.46 -2.01
N GLY A 172 -7.53 -7.54 -2.66
CA GLY A 172 -7.67 -7.98 -4.05
C GLY A 172 -6.92 -7.04 -5.00
N GLU A 173 -7.21 -5.74 -4.96
CA GLU A 173 -6.51 -4.74 -5.77
C GLU A 173 -5.00 -4.74 -5.50
N ALA A 174 -4.60 -4.84 -4.24
CA ALA A 174 -3.20 -4.93 -3.87
C ALA A 174 -2.51 -6.17 -4.48
N LEU A 175 -3.19 -7.30 -4.57
CA LEU A 175 -2.65 -8.52 -5.17
C LEU A 175 -2.53 -8.42 -6.69
N TYR A 176 -3.40 -7.65 -7.36
CA TYR A 176 -3.30 -7.43 -8.81
C TYR A 176 -2.08 -6.59 -9.21
N GLU A 177 -1.51 -5.82 -8.29
CA GLU A 177 -0.27 -5.06 -8.53
C GLU A 177 1.00 -5.92 -8.58
N PHE A 178 0.91 -7.20 -8.21
CA PHE A 178 2.06 -8.10 -8.37
C PHE A 178 2.30 -8.42 -9.85
N PRO A 179 3.55 -8.36 -10.31
CA PRO A 179 3.87 -8.75 -11.69
C PRO A 179 3.58 -10.24 -11.90
N VAL A 180 2.96 -10.56 -13.01
CA VAL A 180 2.78 -11.97 -13.42
C VAL A 180 4.15 -12.53 -13.78
N LEU A 181 4.62 -13.52 -13.01
CA LEU A 181 5.92 -14.15 -13.23
C LEU A 181 5.85 -15.32 -14.22
N GLU A 182 4.74 -16.04 -14.22
CA GLU A 182 4.55 -17.24 -15.03
C GLU A 182 3.08 -17.44 -15.36
N VAL A 183 2.80 -17.80 -16.59
CA VAL A 183 1.46 -18.20 -17.06
C VAL A 183 1.54 -19.63 -17.56
N ASN A 184 0.88 -20.55 -16.87
CA ASN A 184 0.76 -21.92 -17.29
C ASN A 184 -0.51 -22.11 -18.10
N VAL A 185 -0.36 -22.59 -19.32
CA VAL A 185 -1.50 -22.85 -20.24
C VAL A 185 -1.62 -24.33 -20.52
N ASP A 186 -2.69 -24.93 -20.05
CA ASP A 186 -3.01 -26.32 -20.35
C ASP A 186 -3.60 -26.44 -21.77
N MET A 187 -2.86 -27.11 -22.61
CA MET A 187 -3.28 -27.36 -23.99
C MET A 187 -3.96 -28.74 -24.07
N PRO A 188 -5.16 -28.83 -24.66
CA PRO A 188 -5.80 -30.14 -24.88
C PRO A 188 -4.86 -31.11 -25.62
N GLU A 189 -4.80 -32.36 -25.18
CA GLU A 189 -3.86 -33.36 -25.69
C GLU A 189 -3.91 -33.50 -27.21
N TRP A 190 -5.12 -33.47 -27.81
CA TRP A 190 -5.28 -33.57 -29.25
C TRP A 190 -4.67 -32.39 -30.02
N ILE A 191 -4.60 -31.18 -29.44
CA ILE A 191 -3.87 -30.03 -30.03
C ILE A 191 -2.36 -30.23 -29.79
N ALA A 192 -1.98 -30.69 -28.61
CA ALA A 192 -0.57 -30.92 -28.28
C ALA A 192 0.07 -31.94 -29.24
N CYS A 193 -0.66 -32.96 -29.66
CA CYS A 193 -0.22 -33.98 -30.62
C CYS A 193 -0.07 -33.47 -32.07
N LEU A 194 -0.65 -32.33 -32.43
CA LEU A 194 -0.49 -31.75 -33.75
C LEU A 194 0.96 -31.29 -33.99
N SER A 195 1.44 -31.39 -35.24
CA SER A 195 2.76 -30.88 -35.58
C SER A 195 2.86 -29.38 -35.31
N ALA A 196 4.07 -28.88 -35.01
CA ALA A 196 4.29 -27.45 -34.72
C ALA A 196 3.85 -26.53 -35.86
N ASN A 197 3.88 -27.05 -37.11
CA ASN A 197 3.48 -26.30 -38.30
C ASN A 197 2.00 -26.43 -38.65
N HIS A 198 1.23 -27.21 -37.90
CA HIS A 198 -0.20 -27.36 -38.14
C HIS A 198 -0.92 -26.01 -37.91
N TRP A 199 -1.75 -25.60 -38.85
CA TRP A 199 -2.43 -24.31 -38.85
C TRP A 199 -3.23 -24.06 -37.57
N LEU A 200 -3.92 -25.05 -37.04
CA LEU A 200 -4.76 -24.94 -35.85
C LEU A 200 -3.90 -24.74 -34.59
N LYS A 201 -2.77 -25.46 -34.50
CA LYS A 201 -1.82 -25.28 -33.38
C LYS A 201 -1.20 -23.88 -33.39
N LYS A 202 -0.88 -23.35 -34.57
CA LYS A 202 -0.38 -21.97 -34.70
C LYS A 202 -1.40 -20.96 -34.22
N ILE A 203 -2.65 -21.04 -34.70
CA ILE A 203 -3.72 -20.14 -34.25
C ILE A 203 -3.89 -20.20 -32.74
N TYR A 204 -3.89 -21.40 -32.15
CA TYR A 204 -4.03 -21.57 -30.71
C TYR A 204 -2.88 -20.89 -29.94
N VAL A 205 -1.64 -21.14 -30.33
CA VAL A 205 -0.45 -20.53 -29.73
C VAL A 205 -0.44 -19.01 -29.89
N ASP A 206 -0.81 -18.52 -31.08
CA ASP A 206 -0.83 -17.08 -31.34
C ASP A 206 -1.89 -16.37 -30.49
N LYS A 207 -3.07 -17.00 -30.34
CA LYS A 207 -4.10 -16.45 -29.44
C LYS A 207 -3.69 -16.44 -27.97
N ILE A 208 -2.99 -17.47 -27.49
CA ILE A 208 -2.43 -17.47 -26.13
C ILE A 208 -1.43 -16.31 -25.96
N ARG A 209 -0.52 -16.13 -26.93
CA ARG A 209 0.45 -15.02 -26.88
C ARG A 209 -0.23 -13.66 -26.85
N GLU A 210 -1.23 -13.44 -27.71
CA GLU A 210 -2.00 -12.20 -27.74
C GLU A 210 -2.75 -11.93 -26.42
N SER A 211 -3.08 -12.96 -25.64
CA SER A 211 -3.82 -12.84 -24.38
C SER A 211 -2.91 -12.61 -23.16
N VAL A 212 -1.60 -12.79 -23.31
CA VAL A 212 -0.60 -12.69 -22.21
C VAL A 212 0.24 -11.41 -22.31
N ILE A 213 0.16 -10.70 -23.44
CA ILE A 213 0.81 -9.40 -23.65
C ILE A 213 -0.19 -8.28 -23.34
#